data_87f83843a47eda68d7e6bf7432f23f84
#
_entry.id   87f83843a47eda68d7e6bf7432f23f84
#
_cell.length_a   1.000
_cell.length_b   1.000
_cell.length_c   1.000
_cell.angle_alpha   90.00
_cell.angle_beta   90.00
_cell.angle_gamma   90.00
#
_symmetry.space_group_name_H-M   'P 1'
#
loop_
_entity.id
_entity.type
_entity.pdbx_description
1 polymer ?
#
loop_
_entity_poly.entity_id
_entity_poly.type
_entity_poly.pdbx_seq_one_letter_code
_entity_poly.pdbx_strand_id
1 'polypeptide(L)'
;MCFLDIFTYICSIIYYLYIVYMNKNIISLKDFEITPNENVTERSQNFQSYIDQMEQFGCKSYWVMGKTGVGAKMQIEGYNGEVSAYISNDYLGMSQRAETKEAGINAVLKYGTGASAAQAIGGYLDIHQQLEQGIAKFVGQEDAILFSSGFGANAGLLRAILGKNDIAYIDSYIHTSATSGLIGTNVKHIGHNDIDYLDMILERETGKYQTRLVIIDGVYSQNGDLSKLPEYIAVCKKHDCLLMMDDAHGIGVMGENGRGTADYYNCLGQVDIITGTFSKSFGCVGGFVAASKKTDSVSKILC
;
A
#
# COMPACT_ATOMS: atom_id res chain seq x y z
N MET A 1 11.48 -13.78 29.81
CA MET A 1 11.80 -12.35 29.88
C MET A 1 11.66 -11.95 31.33
N CYS A 2 12.75 -11.55 31.99
CA CYS A 2 12.76 -11.23 33.42
C CYS A 2 12.02 -9.89 33.65
N PHE A 3 11.33 -9.76 34.78
CA PHE A 3 10.61 -8.52 35.17
C PHE A 3 11.53 -7.28 35.13
N LEU A 4 12.83 -7.50 35.35
CA LEU A 4 13.86 -6.47 35.26
C LEU A 4 14.04 -5.90 33.85
N ASP A 5 13.94 -6.75 32.83
CA ASP A 5 14.12 -6.34 31.40
C ASP A 5 12.96 -5.49 30.90
N ILE A 6 11.74 -5.82 31.33
CA ILE A 6 10.54 -5.03 31.00
C ILE A 6 10.59 -3.68 31.70
N PHE A 7 11.02 -3.65 32.97
CA PHE A 7 11.13 -2.41 33.73
C PHE A 7 12.20 -1.48 33.16
N THR A 8 13.36 -2.03 32.77
CA THR A 8 14.44 -1.28 32.12
C THR A 8 13.99 -0.72 30.78
N TYR A 9 13.25 -1.50 29.98
CA TYR A 9 12.70 -1.07 28.71
C TYR A 9 11.64 0.04 28.87
N ILE A 10 10.72 -0.12 29.83
CA ILE A 10 9.72 0.91 30.15
C ILE A 10 10.39 2.19 30.68
N CYS A 11 11.39 2.07 31.54
CA CYS A 11 12.16 3.22 32.03
C CYS A 11 12.91 3.92 30.88
N SER A 12 13.46 3.19 29.93
CA SER A 12 14.11 3.76 28.74
C SER A 12 13.12 4.51 27.85
N ILE A 13 11.90 3.97 27.65
CA ILE A 13 10.84 4.65 26.91
C ILE A 13 10.36 5.90 27.66
N ILE A 14 10.14 5.82 28.97
CA ILE A 14 9.71 6.97 29.79
C ILE A 14 10.79 8.04 29.80
N TYR A 15 12.06 7.65 29.92
CA TYR A 15 13.19 8.58 29.87
C TYR A 15 13.33 9.22 28.49
N TYR A 16 13.14 8.45 27.40
CA TYR A 16 13.08 8.97 26.04
C TYR A 16 11.93 9.95 25.84
N LEU A 17 10.71 9.59 26.26
CA LEU A 17 9.55 10.47 26.22
C LEU A 17 9.76 11.74 27.07
N TYR A 18 10.45 11.63 28.19
CA TYR A 18 10.81 12.77 29.05
C TYR A 18 11.81 13.69 28.37
N ILE A 19 12.87 13.15 27.73
CA ILE A 19 13.85 13.95 26.96
C ILE A 19 13.20 14.62 25.76
N VAL A 20 12.35 13.89 25.02
CA VAL A 20 11.58 14.40 23.88
C VAL A 20 10.63 15.52 24.33
N TYR A 21 9.95 15.35 25.48
CA TYR A 21 9.05 16.35 26.05
C TYR A 21 9.78 17.61 26.57
N MET A 22 10.94 17.42 27.19
CA MET A 22 11.72 18.54 27.76
C MET A 22 12.47 19.35 26.68
N ASN A 23 12.88 18.75 25.58
CA ASN A 23 13.59 19.40 24.47
C ASN A 23 12.69 20.00 23.40
N LYS A 24 11.48 20.34 23.60
CA LYS A 24 10.52 21.04 22.70
C LYS A 24 10.69 20.87 21.17
N ASN A 25 11.65 20.10 20.71
CA ASN A 25 11.91 19.73 19.33
C ASN A 25 11.64 18.24 19.16
N ILE A 26 10.36 17.86 19.09
CA ILE A 26 10.00 16.52 18.60
C ILE A 26 10.38 16.51 17.13
N ILE A 27 11.53 15.94 16.82
CA ILE A 27 11.96 15.72 15.45
C ILE A 27 11.10 14.56 14.92
N SER A 28 10.27 14.85 13.94
CA SER A 28 9.49 13.86 13.21
C SER A 28 10.17 13.59 11.87
N LEU A 29 9.81 12.48 11.21
CA LEU A 29 10.29 12.24 9.84
C LEU A 29 9.94 13.37 8.88
N LYS A 30 8.87 14.11 9.14
CA LYS A 30 8.45 15.28 8.35
C LYS A 30 9.48 16.43 8.41
N ASP A 31 10.27 16.51 9.46
CA ASP A 31 11.30 17.54 9.59
C ASP A 31 12.47 17.32 8.62
N PHE A 32 12.56 16.13 8.02
CA PHE A 32 13.54 15.78 6.98
C PHE A 32 12.96 15.77 5.57
N GLU A 33 11.68 16.12 5.41
CA GLU A 33 11.07 16.37 4.11
C GLU A 33 11.66 17.64 3.45
N ILE A 34 11.16 18.01 2.28
CA ILE A 34 11.67 19.17 1.53
C ILE A 34 11.47 20.45 2.34
N THR A 35 12.55 20.99 2.87
CA THR A 35 12.58 22.29 3.55
C THR A 35 13.09 23.37 2.57
N PRO A 36 12.50 24.59 2.58
CA PRO A 36 12.81 25.62 1.60
C PRO A 36 14.28 26.08 1.57
N ASN A 37 15.03 25.89 2.64
CA ASN A 37 16.36 26.47 2.82
C ASN A 37 17.49 25.41 2.89
N GLU A 38 17.21 24.14 2.71
CA GLU A 38 18.20 23.07 2.79
C GLU A 38 18.31 22.30 1.48
N ASN A 39 19.53 22.09 1.02
CA ASN A 39 19.77 21.21 -0.10
C ASN A 39 19.70 19.72 0.34
N VAL A 40 19.69 18.80 -0.63
CA VAL A 40 19.54 17.36 -0.36
C VAL A 40 20.65 16.80 0.53
N THR A 41 21.87 17.32 0.42
CA THR A 41 23.02 16.87 1.21
C THR A 41 22.89 17.27 2.67
N GLU A 42 22.49 18.51 2.93
CA GLU A 42 22.25 19.02 4.28
C GLU A 42 21.13 18.25 4.98
N ARG A 43 20.00 18.01 4.29
CA ARG A 43 18.92 17.18 4.84
C ARG A 43 19.36 15.75 5.14
N SER A 44 20.16 15.16 4.26
CA SER A 44 20.71 13.81 4.48
C SER A 44 21.63 13.74 5.68
N GLN A 45 22.48 14.76 5.89
CA GLN A 45 23.36 14.85 7.05
C GLN A 45 22.57 15.06 8.36
N ASN A 46 21.53 15.89 8.33
CA ASN A 46 20.66 16.11 9.47
C ASN A 46 19.92 14.83 9.87
N PHE A 47 19.40 14.10 8.87
CA PHE A 47 18.77 12.81 9.12
C PHE A 47 19.76 11.77 9.69
N GLN A 48 20.96 11.67 9.13
CA GLN A 48 21.98 10.76 9.65
C GLN A 48 22.35 11.11 11.10
N SER A 49 22.53 12.39 11.41
CA SER A 49 22.82 12.85 12.79
C SER A 49 21.70 12.47 13.77
N TYR A 50 20.44 12.53 13.32
CA TYR A 50 19.30 12.06 14.11
C TYR A 50 19.38 10.56 14.39
N ILE A 51 19.67 9.75 13.37
CA ILE A 51 19.82 8.29 13.52
C ILE A 51 20.96 7.97 14.49
N ASP A 52 22.12 8.62 14.35
CA ASP A 52 23.27 8.40 15.20
C ASP A 52 22.98 8.74 16.67
N GLN A 53 22.22 9.80 16.92
CA GLN A 53 21.78 10.16 18.27
C GLN A 53 20.83 9.11 18.85
N MET A 54 19.86 8.61 18.06
CA MET A 54 18.95 7.56 18.49
C MET A 54 19.70 6.27 18.84
N GLU A 55 20.70 5.88 18.07
CA GLU A 55 21.54 4.72 18.35
C GLU A 55 22.35 4.90 19.65
N GLN A 56 22.90 6.09 19.91
CA GLN A 56 23.60 6.38 21.17
C GLN A 56 22.71 6.22 22.41
N PHE A 57 21.40 6.49 22.26
CA PHE A 57 20.41 6.25 23.32
C PHE A 57 19.92 4.81 23.39
N GLY A 58 20.48 3.88 22.58
CA GLY A 58 20.06 2.48 22.51
C GLY A 58 18.74 2.26 21.78
N CYS A 59 18.27 3.27 21.05
CA CYS A 59 17.01 3.25 20.27
C CYS A 59 17.30 3.09 18.78
N LYS A 60 17.81 1.92 18.37
CA LYS A 60 17.97 1.61 16.95
C LYS A 60 16.58 1.29 16.34
N SER A 61 15.95 2.30 15.77
CA SER A 61 14.58 2.18 15.20
C SER A 61 14.56 1.89 13.70
N TYR A 62 15.65 2.16 12.99
CA TYR A 62 15.73 2.03 11.54
C TYR A 62 16.82 1.04 11.13
N TRP A 63 16.62 0.37 9.99
CA TRP A 63 17.58 -0.58 9.38
C TRP A 63 18.09 -1.65 10.35
N VAL A 64 17.22 -2.13 11.24
CA VAL A 64 17.55 -3.29 12.07
C VAL A 64 17.66 -4.51 11.15
N MET A 65 18.86 -5.11 11.11
CA MET A 65 19.14 -6.22 10.20
C MET A 65 18.48 -7.51 10.70
N GLY A 66 17.58 -8.07 9.88
CA GLY A 66 17.08 -9.44 10.07
C GLY A 66 18.11 -10.47 9.62
N LYS A 67 18.41 -11.45 10.45
CA LYS A 67 19.32 -12.58 10.14
C LYS A 67 18.59 -13.80 9.60
N THR A 68 17.28 -13.84 9.73
CA THR A 68 16.41 -14.88 9.19
C THR A 68 15.30 -14.25 8.35
N GLY A 69 14.53 -15.07 7.64
CA GLY A 69 13.30 -14.60 6.98
C GLY A 69 12.33 -14.01 8.02
N VAL A 70 11.54 -13.03 7.56
CA VAL A 70 10.52 -12.40 8.39
C VAL A 70 9.34 -13.36 8.54
N GLY A 71 9.03 -13.74 9.77
CA GLY A 71 7.92 -14.60 10.13
C GLY A 71 7.40 -14.19 11.51
N ALA A 72 6.57 -15.00 12.15
CA ALA A 72 6.08 -14.74 13.51
C ALA A 72 7.23 -14.58 14.52
N LYS A 73 8.35 -15.26 14.26
CA LYS A 73 9.61 -15.13 15.00
C LYS A 73 10.74 -14.92 14.01
N MET A 74 11.74 -14.13 14.40
CA MET A 74 12.93 -13.88 13.61
C MET A 74 14.14 -13.62 14.52
N GLN A 75 15.33 -13.74 13.95
CA GLN A 75 16.57 -13.30 14.58
C GLN A 75 16.97 -11.95 14.00
N ILE A 76 17.41 -11.05 14.85
CA ILE A 76 17.88 -9.72 14.46
C ILE A 76 19.31 -9.47 14.94
N GLU A 77 20.00 -8.56 14.26
CA GLU A 77 21.34 -8.17 14.68
C GLU A 77 21.31 -7.48 16.06
N GLY A 78 22.34 -7.74 16.85
CA GLY A 78 22.49 -7.13 18.20
C GLY A 78 21.63 -7.78 19.29
N TYR A 79 20.82 -8.80 18.95
CA TYR A 79 20.02 -9.54 19.93
C TYR A 79 20.34 -11.04 19.91
N ASN A 80 20.52 -11.64 21.09
CA ASN A 80 20.76 -13.06 21.24
C ASN A 80 19.43 -13.81 21.42
N GLY A 81 19.07 -14.62 20.42
CA GLY A 81 17.85 -15.41 20.41
C GLY A 81 16.83 -14.96 19.37
N GLU A 82 15.62 -15.47 19.48
CA GLU A 82 14.50 -15.11 18.61
C GLU A 82 13.64 -14.01 19.24
N VAL A 83 13.17 -13.09 18.42
CA VAL A 83 12.19 -12.06 18.76
C VAL A 83 10.86 -12.32 18.07
N SER A 84 9.75 -11.94 18.71
CA SER A 84 8.44 -11.94 18.06
C SER A 84 8.35 -10.73 17.13
N ALA A 85 8.04 -11.00 15.86
CA ALA A 85 7.99 -9.96 14.82
C ALA A 85 6.55 -9.46 14.62
N TYR A 86 6.32 -8.19 15.00
CA TYR A 86 5.04 -7.49 14.78
C TYR A 86 5.14 -6.45 13.66
N ILE A 87 6.27 -6.42 12.95
CA ILE A 87 6.57 -5.44 11.90
C ILE A 87 6.18 -5.90 10.49
N SER A 88 5.81 -7.19 10.35
CA SER A 88 5.53 -7.79 9.04
C SER A 88 4.07 -7.58 8.63
N ASN A 89 3.89 -7.24 7.35
CA ASN A 89 2.58 -7.26 6.69
C ASN A 89 2.27 -8.62 6.03
N ASP A 90 3.07 -9.65 6.25
CA ASP A 90 2.78 -11.02 5.83
C ASP A 90 1.72 -11.65 6.76
N TYR A 91 0.49 -11.12 6.67
CA TYR A 91 -0.60 -11.42 7.61
C TYR A 91 -0.95 -12.89 7.74
N LEU A 92 -0.71 -13.68 6.68
CA LEU A 92 -1.01 -15.11 6.62
C LEU A 92 0.25 -16.00 6.78
N GLY A 93 1.43 -15.40 6.94
CA GLY A 93 2.71 -16.12 7.00
C GLY A 93 3.06 -16.86 5.70
N MET A 94 2.54 -16.39 4.56
CA MET A 94 2.69 -17.06 3.26
C MET A 94 4.15 -17.09 2.79
N SER A 95 4.94 -16.07 3.11
CA SER A 95 6.36 -16.01 2.69
C SER A 95 7.22 -17.15 3.23
N GLN A 96 6.81 -17.76 4.36
CA GLN A 96 7.56 -18.83 5.02
C GLN A 96 6.99 -20.23 4.76
N ARG A 97 5.84 -20.33 4.08
CA ARG A 97 5.22 -21.62 3.77
C ARG A 97 6.02 -22.43 2.77
N ALA A 98 6.05 -23.75 2.99
CA ALA A 98 6.78 -24.66 2.12
C ALA A 98 6.25 -24.63 0.68
N GLU A 99 4.92 -24.58 0.52
CA GLU A 99 4.25 -24.58 -0.77
C GLU A 99 4.59 -23.32 -1.58
N THR A 100 4.66 -22.16 -0.92
CA THR A 100 5.04 -20.88 -1.57
C THR A 100 6.50 -20.92 -2.03
N LYS A 101 7.39 -21.44 -1.18
CA LYS A 101 8.82 -21.58 -1.51
C LYS A 101 9.03 -22.55 -2.67
N GLU A 102 8.35 -23.70 -2.65
CA GLU A 102 8.42 -24.68 -3.73
C GLU A 102 7.91 -24.13 -5.05
N ALA A 103 6.78 -23.41 -5.04
CA ALA A 103 6.26 -22.74 -6.24
C ALA A 103 7.27 -21.74 -6.81
N GLY A 104 7.93 -20.95 -5.94
CA GLY A 104 8.98 -20.03 -6.35
C GLY A 104 10.19 -20.73 -6.97
N ILE A 105 10.68 -21.82 -6.37
CA ILE A 105 11.78 -22.63 -6.90
C ILE A 105 11.41 -23.20 -8.29
N ASN A 106 10.23 -23.77 -8.41
CA ASN A 106 9.76 -24.35 -9.67
C ASN A 106 9.62 -23.28 -10.78
N ALA A 107 9.16 -22.08 -10.44
CA ALA A 107 9.09 -20.96 -11.36
C ALA A 107 10.49 -20.54 -11.84
N VAL A 108 11.46 -20.43 -10.94
CA VAL A 108 12.87 -20.12 -11.31
C VAL A 108 13.46 -21.21 -12.21
N LEU A 109 13.22 -22.48 -11.93
CA LEU A 109 13.71 -23.58 -12.76
C LEU A 109 13.11 -23.58 -14.16
N LYS A 110 11.85 -23.16 -14.31
CA LYS A 110 11.15 -23.14 -15.61
C LYS A 110 11.40 -21.87 -16.42
N TYR A 111 11.38 -20.71 -15.77
CA TYR A 111 11.37 -19.41 -16.45
C TYR A 111 12.66 -18.59 -16.26
N GLY A 112 13.58 -19.02 -15.38
CA GLY A 112 14.71 -18.22 -14.96
C GLY A 112 14.32 -17.21 -13.86
N THR A 113 15.19 -16.25 -13.61
CA THR A 113 15.04 -15.26 -12.53
C THR A 113 14.19 -14.04 -12.92
N GLY A 114 13.78 -13.94 -14.18
CA GLY A 114 12.94 -12.85 -14.67
C GLY A 114 12.72 -12.93 -16.17
N ALA A 115 11.75 -12.20 -16.68
CA ALA A 115 11.39 -12.19 -18.10
C ALA A 115 12.40 -11.41 -18.97
N SER A 116 13.19 -10.52 -18.38
CA SER A 116 14.22 -9.69 -19.04
C SER A 116 13.74 -8.87 -20.24
N ALA A 117 12.42 -8.67 -20.36
CA ALA A 117 11.79 -7.87 -21.42
C ALA A 117 10.49 -7.25 -20.87
N ALA A 118 10.06 -6.14 -21.48
CA ALA A 118 8.76 -5.57 -21.19
C ALA A 118 7.64 -6.52 -21.63
N GLN A 119 6.57 -6.62 -20.86
CA GLN A 119 5.44 -7.50 -21.16
C GLN A 119 4.85 -7.23 -22.56
N ALA A 120 4.71 -5.96 -22.93
CA ALA A 120 4.15 -5.57 -24.23
C ALA A 120 4.97 -6.02 -25.43
N ILE A 121 6.26 -6.36 -25.29
CA ILE A 121 7.16 -6.67 -26.40
C ILE A 121 7.51 -8.16 -26.48
N GLY A 122 7.66 -8.82 -25.34
CA GLY A 122 8.07 -10.24 -25.33
C GLY A 122 8.29 -10.82 -23.93
N GLY A 123 8.13 -10.00 -22.89
CA GLY A 123 8.26 -10.42 -21.50
C GLY A 123 6.95 -10.96 -20.88
N TYR A 124 5.88 -11.13 -21.66
CA TYR A 124 4.62 -11.66 -21.15
C TYR A 124 4.63 -13.19 -21.22
N LEU A 125 4.79 -13.83 -20.09
CA LEU A 125 4.86 -15.28 -19.95
C LEU A 125 3.48 -15.87 -19.61
N ASP A 126 3.31 -17.18 -19.83
CA ASP A 126 2.08 -17.90 -19.49
C ASP A 126 1.72 -17.81 -18.00
N ILE A 127 2.73 -17.77 -17.13
CA ILE A 127 2.52 -17.60 -15.69
C ILE A 127 1.95 -16.20 -15.32
N HIS A 128 2.30 -15.16 -16.09
CA HIS A 128 1.69 -13.83 -15.90
C HIS A 128 0.20 -13.88 -16.19
N GLN A 129 -0.19 -14.46 -17.34
CA GLN A 129 -1.60 -14.61 -17.70
C GLN A 129 -2.40 -15.42 -16.68
N GLN A 130 -1.82 -16.52 -16.19
CA GLN A 130 -2.45 -17.34 -15.16
C GLN A 130 -2.69 -16.56 -13.86
N LEU A 131 -1.71 -15.76 -13.44
CA LEU A 131 -1.82 -14.94 -12.24
C LEU A 131 -2.86 -13.82 -12.43
N GLU A 132 -2.86 -13.13 -13.57
CA GLU A 132 -3.85 -12.09 -13.89
C GLU A 132 -5.28 -12.65 -13.86
N GLN A 133 -5.53 -13.78 -14.52
CA GLN A 133 -6.83 -14.44 -14.50
C GLN A 133 -7.22 -14.89 -13.09
N GLY A 134 -6.26 -15.44 -12.35
CA GLY A 134 -6.47 -15.88 -10.97
C GLY A 134 -6.86 -14.75 -10.04
N ILE A 135 -6.13 -13.64 -10.09
CA ILE A 135 -6.39 -12.49 -9.21
C ILE A 135 -7.67 -11.75 -9.61
N ALA A 136 -7.94 -11.56 -10.90
CA ALA A 136 -9.19 -10.95 -11.37
C ALA A 136 -10.40 -11.73 -10.82
N LYS A 137 -10.42 -13.04 -11.01
CA LYS A 137 -11.47 -13.93 -10.47
C LYS A 137 -11.55 -13.85 -8.94
N PHE A 138 -10.39 -13.80 -8.26
CA PHE A 138 -10.34 -13.77 -6.80
C PHE A 138 -10.98 -12.51 -6.23
N VAL A 139 -10.68 -11.34 -6.79
CA VAL A 139 -11.24 -10.06 -6.33
C VAL A 139 -12.59 -9.70 -6.96
N GLY A 140 -13.11 -10.56 -7.85
CA GLY A 140 -14.44 -10.38 -8.48
C GLY A 140 -14.45 -9.37 -9.62
N GLN A 141 -13.35 -9.26 -10.36
CA GLN A 141 -13.21 -8.40 -11.53
C GLN A 141 -13.12 -9.21 -12.83
N GLU A 142 -13.27 -8.55 -14.00
CA GLU A 142 -13.26 -9.22 -15.31
C GLU A 142 -11.86 -9.52 -15.81
N ASP A 143 -10.89 -8.65 -15.50
CA ASP A 143 -9.50 -8.76 -15.95
C ASP A 143 -8.54 -8.12 -14.94
N ALA A 144 -7.25 -8.41 -15.07
CA ALA A 144 -6.21 -7.78 -14.27
C ALA A 144 -4.91 -7.64 -15.04
N ILE A 145 -4.05 -6.71 -14.60
CA ILE A 145 -2.67 -6.57 -15.04
C ILE A 145 -1.72 -6.54 -13.85
N LEU A 146 -0.50 -7.02 -14.09
CA LEU A 146 0.53 -7.14 -13.06
C LEU A 146 1.52 -5.97 -13.09
N PHE A 147 1.97 -5.59 -11.91
CA PHE A 147 3.01 -4.58 -11.68
C PHE A 147 4.10 -5.15 -10.76
N SER A 148 5.28 -4.55 -10.77
CA SER A 148 6.39 -4.93 -9.90
C SER A 148 6.16 -4.61 -8.41
N SER A 149 5.18 -3.78 -8.09
CA SER A 149 4.78 -3.43 -6.71
C SER A 149 3.36 -2.85 -6.68
N GLY A 150 2.71 -2.88 -5.51
CA GLY A 150 1.45 -2.16 -5.30
C GLY A 150 1.61 -0.64 -5.47
N PHE A 151 2.76 -0.09 -5.06
CA PHE A 151 3.08 1.31 -5.33
C PHE A 151 3.07 1.61 -6.84
N GLY A 152 3.75 0.77 -7.63
CA GLY A 152 3.78 0.89 -9.08
C GLY A 152 2.40 0.71 -9.72
N ALA A 153 1.57 -0.15 -9.17
CA ALA A 153 0.19 -0.36 -9.63
C ALA A 153 -0.64 0.92 -9.49
N ASN A 154 -0.66 1.55 -8.30
CA ASN A 154 -1.39 2.79 -8.07
C ASN A 154 -0.83 3.95 -8.92
N ALA A 155 0.47 4.21 -8.80
CA ALA A 155 1.10 5.33 -9.48
C ALA A 155 1.05 5.21 -11.00
N GLY A 156 1.33 4.03 -11.54
CA GLY A 156 1.30 3.74 -12.98
C GLY A 156 -0.11 3.86 -13.55
N LEU A 157 -1.09 3.21 -12.92
CA LEU A 157 -2.47 3.28 -13.35
C LEU A 157 -2.97 4.73 -13.39
N LEU A 158 -2.91 5.43 -12.27
CA LEU A 158 -3.47 6.78 -12.16
C LEU A 158 -2.83 7.75 -13.14
N ARG A 159 -1.51 7.65 -13.31
CA ARG A 159 -0.79 8.43 -14.31
C ARG A 159 -1.20 8.12 -15.74
N ALA A 160 -1.59 6.89 -16.03
CA ALA A 160 -2.00 6.45 -17.36
C ALA A 160 -3.44 6.87 -17.71
N ILE A 161 -4.37 6.81 -16.73
CA ILE A 161 -5.80 6.99 -17.03
C ILE A 161 -6.33 8.39 -16.75
N LEU A 162 -5.61 9.23 -15.99
CA LEU A 162 -6.07 10.58 -15.62
C LEU A 162 -5.14 11.67 -16.16
N GLY A 163 -5.72 12.81 -16.53
CA GLY A 163 -5.03 13.97 -17.03
C GLY A 163 -5.61 15.29 -16.54
N LYS A 164 -5.21 16.39 -17.19
CA LYS A 164 -5.58 17.77 -16.78
C LYS A 164 -7.08 18.10 -16.83
N ASN A 165 -7.85 17.32 -17.59
CA ASN A 165 -9.29 17.52 -17.73
C ASN A 165 -10.11 16.62 -16.79
N ASP A 166 -9.44 15.78 -16.03
CA ASP A 166 -10.03 14.82 -15.07
C ASP A 166 -9.82 15.32 -13.65
N ILE A 167 -10.52 14.69 -12.69
CA ILE A 167 -10.37 14.97 -11.27
C ILE A 167 -10.37 13.67 -10.46
N ALA A 168 -9.49 13.62 -9.45
CA ALA A 168 -9.50 12.61 -8.42
C ALA A 168 -9.98 13.22 -7.09
N TYR A 169 -10.99 12.60 -6.47
CA TYR A 169 -11.41 12.86 -5.09
C TYR A 169 -10.78 11.79 -4.21
N ILE A 170 -9.89 12.19 -3.33
CA ILE A 170 -9.08 11.26 -2.54
C ILE A 170 -9.36 11.41 -1.06
N ASP A 171 -9.56 10.28 -0.37
CA ASP A 171 -9.62 10.27 1.09
C ASP A 171 -8.30 10.78 1.68
N SER A 172 -8.37 11.56 2.77
CA SER A 172 -7.19 12.18 3.38
C SER A 172 -6.18 11.17 3.96
N TYR A 173 -6.56 9.92 4.15
CA TYR A 173 -5.71 8.85 4.68
C TYR A 173 -5.24 7.85 3.63
N ILE A 174 -5.46 8.16 2.34
CA ILE A 174 -5.04 7.28 1.25
C ILE A 174 -3.51 7.12 1.22
N HIS A 175 -3.07 5.96 0.76
CA HIS A 175 -1.65 5.67 0.61
C HIS A 175 -0.96 6.61 -0.40
N THR A 176 0.28 7.03 -0.11
CA THR A 176 1.07 7.99 -0.91
C THR A 176 1.32 7.55 -2.35
N SER A 177 1.24 6.25 -2.67
CA SER A 177 1.35 5.76 -4.05
C SER A 177 0.27 6.31 -4.97
N ALA A 178 -0.96 6.50 -4.45
CA ALA A 178 -2.04 7.11 -5.23
C ALA A 178 -1.75 8.59 -5.52
N THR A 179 -1.35 9.37 -4.53
CA THR A 179 -0.99 10.78 -4.74
C THR A 179 0.18 10.95 -5.70
N SER A 180 1.14 10.03 -5.69
CA SER A 180 2.28 10.04 -6.63
C SER A 180 1.85 9.85 -8.09
N GLY A 181 0.77 9.12 -8.34
CA GLY A 181 0.22 8.91 -9.68
C GLY A 181 -0.62 10.07 -10.21
N LEU A 182 -1.02 11.01 -9.35
CA LEU A 182 -1.95 12.09 -9.70
C LEU A 182 -1.25 13.40 -10.18
N ILE A 183 0.05 13.36 -10.46
CA ILE A 183 0.80 14.51 -10.93
C ILE A 183 0.24 14.97 -12.27
N GLY A 184 -0.27 16.23 -12.33
CA GLY A 184 -0.88 16.82 -13.53
C GLY A 184 -2.39 16.54 -13.66
N THR A 185 -3.01 15.88 -12.70
CA THR A 185 -4.45 15.71 -12.54
C THR A 185 -4.99 16.73 -11.53
N ASN A 186 -6.24 17.15 -11.67
CA ASN A 186 -6.89 17.91 -10.61
C ASN A 186 -7.18 16.97 -9.42
N VAL A 187 -6.86 17.41 -8.22
CA VAL A 187 -7.04 16.62 -7.00
C VAL A 187 -7.86 17.40 -5.98
N LYS A 188 -8.78 16.72 -5.35
CA LYS A 188 -9.53 17.25 -4.21
C LYS A 188 -9.50 16.25 -3.05
N HIS A 189 -9.00 16.69 -1.92
CA HIS A 189 -9.02 15.92 -0.69
C HIS A 189 -10.42 15.95 -0.06
N ILE A 190 -10.91 14.80 0.34
CA ILE A 190 -12.09 14.63 1.16
C ILE A 190 -11.67 14.23 2.58
N GLY A 191 -12.44 14.61 3.58
CA GLY A 191 -12.22 14.13 4.95
C GLY A 191 -12.29 12.62 5.01
N HIS A 192 -11.59 12.03 5.98
CA HIS A 192 -11.56 10.57 6.12
C HIS A 192 -12.97 10.01 6.34
N ASN A 193 -13.41 9.13 5.44
CA ASN A 193 -14.75 8.55 5.43
C ASN A 193 -15.90 9.59 5.46
N ASP A 194 -15.68 10.80 4.91
CA ASP A 194 -16.65 11.89 4.88
C ASP A 194 -17.55 11.80 3.64
N ILE A 195 -18.53 10.93 3.71
CA ILE A 195 -19.46 10.64 2.61
C ILE A 195 -20.36 11.84 2.30
N ASP A 196 -20.80 12.58 3.33
CA ASP A 196 -21.69 13.74 3.15
C ASP A 196 -21.00 14.86 2.39
N TYR A 197 -19.74 15.15 2.72
CA TYR A 197 -18.95 16.12 1.96
C TYR A 197 -18.69 15.64 0.53
N LEU A 198 -18.39 14.34 0.35
CA LEU A 198 -18.20 13.75 -0.98
C LEU A 198 -19.47 13.91 -1.84
N ASP A 199 -20.64 13.56 -1.32
CA ASP A 199 -21.92 13.70 -2.04
C ASP A 199 -22.17 15.15 -2.47
N MET A 200 -22.01 16.09 -1.55
CA MET A 200 -22.16 17.51 -1.81
C MET A 200 -21.21 18.04 -2.90
N ILE A 201 -19.93 17.63 -2.86
CA ILE A 201 -18.96 18.15 -3.82
C ILE A 201 -19.11 17.55 -5.21
N LEU A 202 -19.47 16.26 -5.29
CA LEU A 202 -19.75 15.60 -6.57
C LEU A 202 -20.96 16.22 -7.27
N GLU A 203 -22.01 16.59 -6.53
CA GLU A 203 -23.17 17.33 -7.04
C GLU A 203 -22.75 18.68 -7.60
N ARG A 204 -22.00 19.47 -6.81
CA ARG A 204 -21.56 20.82 -7.18
C ARG A 204 -20.63 20.84 -8.39
N GLU A 205 -19.90 19.77 -8.64
CA GLU A 205 -18.91 19.65 -9.72
C GLU A 205 -19.40 18.80 -10.90
N THR A 206 -20.69 18.54 -10.98
CA THR A 206 -21.30 17.85 -12.12
C THR A 206 -21.00 18.59 -13.44
N GLY A 207 -20.51 17.84 -14.42
CA GLY A 207 -20.20 18.35 -15.77
C GLY A 207 -18.94 19.20 -15.88
N LYS A 208 -18.15 19.37 -14.80
CA LYS A 208 -16.91 20.18 -14.85
C LYS A 208 -15.70 19.41 -15.41
N TYR A 209 -15.68 18.09 -15.28
CA TYR A 209 -14.54 17.24 -15.61
C TYR A 209 -14.97 16.12 -16.53
N GLN A 210 -14.03 15.60 -17.34
CA GLN A 210 -14.28 14.48 -18.25
C GLN A 210 -14.42 13.17 -17.50
N THR A 211 -13.44 12.88 -16.61
CA THR A 211 -13.47 11.75 -15.72
C THR A 211 -13.48 12.23 -14.29
N ARG A 212 -14.34 11.64 -13.48
CA ARG A 212 -14.40 11.84 -12.03
C ARG A 212 -14.10 10.51 -11.36
N LEU A 213 -13.01 10.44 -10.61
CA LEU A 213 -12.56 9.22 -9.92
C LEU A 213 -12.50 9.46 -8.42
N VAL A 214 -13.19 8.65 -7.65
CA VAL A 214 -13.07 8.60 -6.19
C VAL A 214 -12.07 7.52 -5.83
N ILE A 215 -11.10 7.82 -4.95
CA ILE A 215 -10.03 6.90 -4.59
C ILE A 215 -10.02 6.74 -3.06
N ILE A 216 -10.08 5.49 -2.60
CA ILE A 216 -10.09 5.10 -1.19
C ILE A 216 -9.16 3.92 -0.94
N ASP A 217 -8.74 3.72 0.30
CA ASP A 217 -8.18 2.43 0.76
C ASP A 217 -9.31 1.56 1.30
N GLY A 218 -9.29 0.26 1.05
CA GLY A 218 -10.25 -0.70 1.62
C GLY A 218 -10.08 -0.80 3.14
N VAL A 219 -8.85 -1.03 3.57
CA VAL A 219 -8.38 -0.98 4.96
C VAL A 219 -7.28 0.06 5.05
N TYR A 220 -7.44 1.07 5.89
CA TYR A 220 -6.45 2.15 6.06
C TYR A 220 -5.28 1.70 6.94
N SER A 221 -4.07 1.75 6.38
CA SER A 221 -2.87 1.12 6.96
C SER A 221 -2.47 1.64 8.34
N GLN A 222 -2.68 2.92 8.62
CA GLN A 222 -2.23 3.55 9.86
C GLN A 222 -3.22 3.37 11.01
N ASN A 223 -4.51 3.50 10.73
CA ASN A 223 -5.56 3.42 11.73
C ASN A 223 -6.15 2.01 11.87
N GLY A 224 -6.06 1.19 10.82
CA GLY A 224 -6.65 -0.14 10.75
C GLY A 224 -8.17 -0.14 10.62
N ASP A 225 -8.77 1.00 10.33
CA ASP A 225 -10.21 1.11 10.09
C ASP A 225 -10.57 0.82 8.62
N LEU A 226 -11.84 0.53 8.40
CA LEU A 226 -12.39 0.21 7.10
C LEU A 226 -12.99 1.44 6.42
N SER A 227 -12.90 1.48 5.09
CA SER A 227 -13.73 2.40 4.32
C SER A 227 -15.21 2.09 4.50
N LYS A 228 -16.06 3.11 4.43
CA LYS A 228 -17.52 2.96 4.32
C LYS A 228 -17.90 2.57 2.88
N LEU A 229 -17.38 1.42 2.43
CA LEU A 229 -17.45 1.01 1.02
C LEU A 229 -18.85 1.00 0.42
N PRO A 230 -19.92 0.50 1.10
CA PRO A 230 -21.28 0.54 0.55
C PRO A 230 -21.76 1.96 0.26
N GLU A 231 -21.44 2.91 1.15
CA GLU A 231 -21.80 4.31 1.01
C GLU A 231 -21.03 4.99 -0.13
N TYR A 232 -19.71 4.71 -0.26
CA TYR A 232 -18.91 5.18 -1.40
C TYR A 232 -19.48 4.68 -2.73
N ILE A 233 -19.81 3.39 -2.82
CA ILE A 233 -20.44 2.80 -4.01
C ILE A 233 -21.76 3.51 -4.35
N ALA A 234 -22.62 3.75 -3.34
CA ALA A 234 -23.91 4.42 -3.55
C ALA A 234 -23.75 5.85 -4.08
N VAL A 235 -22.84 6.61 -3.48
CA VAL A 235 -22.54 8.01 -3.88
C VAL A 235 -21.91 8.06 -5.27
N CYS A 236 -20.93 7.20 -5.56
CA CYS A 236 -20.32 7.15 -6.88
C CYS A 236 -21.32 6.81 -7.98
N LYS A 237 -22.19 5.82 -7.75
CA LYS A 237 -23.28 5.47 -8.68
C LYS A 237 -24.29 6.62 -8.89
N LYS A 238 -24.67 7.32 -7.81
CA LYS A 238 -25.58 8.47 -7.87
C LYS A 238 -25.07 9.57 -8.78
N HIS A 239 -23.77 9.82 -8.77
CA HIS A 239 -23.12 10.92 -9.49
C HIS A 239 -22.40 10.51 -10.76
N ASP A 240 -22.51 9.26 -11.22
CA ASP A 240 -21.80 8.71 -12.38
C ASP A 240 -20.28 8.95 -12.28
N CYS A 241 -19.70 8.57 -11.14
CA CYS A 241 -18.28 8.63 -10.85
C CYS A 241 -17.69 7.23 -10.76
N LEU A 242 -16.44 7.08 -11.20
CA LEU A 242 -15.69 5.84 -10.99
C LEU A 242 -15.20 5.75 -9.54
N LEU A 243 -15.15 4.53 -9.01
CA LEU A 243 -14.61 4.20 -7.70
C LEU A 243 -13.38 3.30 -7.84
N MET A 244 -12.25 3.76 -7.34
CA MET A 244 -11.02 2.97 -7.17
C MET A 244 -10.81 2.68 -5.69
N MET A 245 -10.48 1.44 -5.37
CA MET A 245 -10.14 1.00 -4.03
C MET A 245 -8.75 0.32 -4.01
N ASP A 246 -7.83 0.87 -3.23
CA ASP A 246 -6.61 0.16 -2.86
C ASP A 246 -6.93 -0.80 -1.70
N ASP A 247 -6.92 -2.08 -1.98
CA ASP A 247 -7.25 -3.12 -1.01
C ASP A 247 -6.02 -3.92 -0.56
N ALA A 248 -4.85 -3.30 -0.59
CA ALA A 248 -3.57 -3.91 -0.25
C ALA A 248 -3.53 -4.50 1.18
N HIS A 249 -4.33 -3.99 2.10
CA HIS A 249 -4.45 -4.47 3.47
C HIS A 249 -5.69 -5.36 3.71
N GLY A 250 -6.68 -5.33 2.82
CA GLY A 250 -7.89 -6.13 2.95
C GLY A 250 -7.79 -7.50 2.30
N ILE A 251 -7.14 -7.60 1.13
CA ILE A 251 -7.01 -8.86 0.39
C ILE A 251 -6.21 -9.90 1.20
N GLY A 252 -6.77 -11.10 1.27
CA GLY A 252 -6.27 -12.22 2.08
C GLY A 252 -6.75 -12.19 3.53
N VAL A 253 -7.29 -11.05 4.02
CA VAL A 253 -7.65 -10.83 5.43
C VAL A 253 -9.14 -10.60 5.60
N MET A 254 -9.76 -9.77 4.75
CA MET A 254 -11.15 -9.36 4.88
C MET A 254 -12.08 -10.23 4.04
N GLY A 255 -13.31 -10.39 4.53
CA GLY A 255 -14.35 -11.21 3.90
C GLY A 255 -14.29 -12.68 4.31
N GLU A 256 -15.39 -13.40 4.08
CA GLU A 256 -15.52 -14.82 4.45
C GLU A 256 -14.50 -15.71 3.73
N ASN A 257 -14.18 -15.36 2.49
CA ASN A 257 -13.22 -16.09 1.65
C ASN A 257 -11.87 -15.37 1.50
N GLY A 258 -11.62 -14.33 2.29
CA GLY A 258 -10.39 -13.54 2.23
C GLY A 258 -10.22 -12.75 0.92
N ARG A 259 -11.32 -12.49 0.19
CA ARG A 259 -11.28 -11.82 -1.13
C ARG A 259 -11.18 -10.29 -1.02
N GLY A 260 -11.04 -9.78 0.19
CA GLY A 260 -10.83 -8.37 0.46
C GLY A 260 -12.05 -7.62 0.99
N THR A 261 -11.94 -6.30 1.05
CA THR A 261 -12.95 -5.43 1.64
C THR A 261 -14.29 -5.48 0.90
N ALA A 262 -14.28 -5.67 -0.42
CA ALA A 262 -15.51 -5.84 -1.19
C ALA A 262 -16.25 -7.16 -0.85
N ASP A 263 -15.53 -8.22 -0.53
CA ASP A 263 -16.10 -9.48 -0.04
C ASP A 263 -16.71 -9.30 1.36
N TYR A 264 -16.01 -8.60 2.24
CA TYR A 264 -16.47 -8.31 3.59
C TYR A 264 -17.85 -7.60 3.61
N TYR A 265 -18.06 -6.66 2.71
CA TYR A 265 -19.31 -5.91 2.58
C TYR A 265 -20.32 -6.52 1.59
N ASN A 266 -20.06 -7.71 1.04
CA ASN A 266 -20.89 -8.33 -0.01
C ASN A 266 -21.08 -7.41 -1.24
N CYS A 267 -20.04 -6.68 -1.62
CA CYS A 267 -20.03 -5.71 -2.73
C CYS A 267 -19.13 -6.12 -3.89
N LEU A 268 -18.79 -7.41 -4.02
CA LEU A 268 -17.96 -7.92 -5.12
C LEU A 268 -18.53 -7.51 -6.49
N GLY A 269 -17.67 -7.05 -7.40
CA GLY A 269 -18.04 -6.57 -8.73
C GLY A 269 -18.72 -5.18 -8.72
N GLN A 270 -18.78 -4.47 -7.62
CA GLN A 270 -19.39 -3.14 -7.54
C GLN A 270 -18.38 -1.98 -7.46
N VAL A 271 -17.11 -2.28 -7.29
CA VAL A 271 -15.99 -1.33 -7.36
C VAL A 271 -15.45 -1.37 -8.78
N ASP A 272 -15.20 -0.21 -9.40
CA ASP A 272 -14.77 -0.15 -10.80
C ASP A 272 -13.32 -0.59 -10.97
N ILE A 273 -12.44 -0.21 -10.04
CA ILE A 273 -11.02 -0.52 -10.07
C ILE A 273 -10.58 -0.97 -8.67
N ILE A 274 -9.97 -2.15 -8.60
CA ILE A 274 -9.34 -2.65 -7.37
C ILE A 274 -7.85 -2.76 -7.63
N THR A 275 -7.05 -2.15 -6.75
CA THR A 275 -5.61 -2.34 -6.72
C THR A 275 -5.19 -3.11 -5.49
N GLY A 276 -4.00 -3.72 -5.54
CA GLY A 276 -3.49 -4.46 -4.42
C GLY A 276 -2.01 -4.82 -4.58
N THR A 277 -1.50 -5.52 -3.61
CA THR A 277 -0.09 -5.93 -3.57
C THR A 277 0.06 -7.41 -3.26
N PHE A 278 1.10 -8.03 -3.82
CA PHE A 278 1.53 -9.37 -3.45
C PHE A 278 2.53 -9.36 -2.28
N SER A 279 2.99 -8.19 -1.84
CA SER A 279 4.04 -8.05 -0.83
C SER A 279 3.55 -8.08 0.63
N LYS A 280 2.26 -8.32 0.85
CA LYS A 280 1.64 -8.45 2.17
C LYS A 280 1.08 -9.87 2.37
N SER A 281 -0.22 -10.06 2.40
CA SER A 281 -0.88 -11.36 2.65
C SER A 281 -0.42 -12.50 1.74
N PHE A 282 0.00 -12.20 0.52
CA PHE A 282 0.52 -13.21 -0.41
C PHE A 282 2.00 -13.57 -0.16
N GLY A 283 2.72 -12.80 0.66
CA GLY A 283 4.10 -13.08 1.07
C GLY A 283 5.12 -13.06 -0.08
N CYS A 284 4.86 -12.30 -1.16
CA CYS A 284 5.66 -12.28 -2.37
C CYS A 284 6.06 -10.85 -2.76
N VAL A 285 6.42 -10.60 -4.01
CA VAL A 285 6.72 -9.26 -4.54
C VAL A 285 5.82 -8.99 -5.73
N GLY A 286 5.34 -7.75 -5.85
CA GLY A 286 4.51 -7.31 -6.97
C GLY A 286 3.26 -6.59 -6.54
N GLY A 287 2.47 -6.20 -7.53
CA GLY A 287 1.17 -5.58 -7.37
C GLY A 287 0.28 -5.87 -8.58
N PHE A 288 -0.95 -5.46 -8.51
CA PHE A 288 -1.90 -5.63 -9.59
C PHE A 288 -2.94 -4.51 -9.61
N VAL A 289 -3.51 -4.33 -10.77
CA VAL A 289 -4.76 -3.60 -11.00
C VAL A 289 -5.77 -4.61 -11.54
N ALA A 290 -6.98 -4.62 -11.00
CA ALA A 290 -8.08 -5.43 -11.49
C ALA A 290 -9.30 -4.55 -11.76
N ALA A 291 -9.92 -4.71 -12.93
CA ALA A 291 -11.02 -3.86 -13.38
C ALA A 291 -11.86 -4.54 -14.47
N SER A 292 -12.82 -3.83 -15.03
CA SER A 292 -13.49 -4.27 -16.25
C SER A 292 -12.49 -4.34 -17.41
N LYS A 293 -12.73 -5.24 -18.39
CA LYS A 293 -11.88 -5.38 -19.57
C LYS A 293 -11.66 -4.07 -20.33
N LYS A 294 -12.65 -3.18 -20.34
CA LYS A 294 -12.53 -1.87 -21.01
C LYS A 294 -11.52 -0.98 -20.31
N THR A 295 -11.61 -0.86 -19.00
CA THR A 295 -10.67 -0.05 -18.18
C THR A 295 -9.28 -0.65 -18.21
N ASP A 296 -9.17 -1.97 -18.08
CA ASP A 296 -7.90 -2.68 -18.07
C ASP A 296 -7.17 -2.59 -19.43
N SER A 297 -7.89 -2.62 -20.53
CA SER A 297 -7.29 -2.43 -21.86
C SER A 297 -6.59 -1.09 -22.03
N VAL A 298 -7.12 -0.02 -21.44
CA VAL A 298 -6.45 1.30 -21.43
C VAL A 298 -5.16 1.22 -20.62
N SER A 299 -5.21 0.60 -19.44
CA SER A 299 -4.03 0.44 -18.59
C SER A 299 -2.93 -0.40 -19.25
N LYS A 300 -3.29 -1.49 -19.96
CA LYS A 300 -2.33 -2.34 -20.69
C LYS A 300 -1.60 -1.62 -21.82
N ILE A 301 -2.24 -0.60 -22.41
CA ILE A 301 -1.62 0.17 -23.50
C ILE A 301 -0.73 1.29 -22.96
N LEU A 302 -1.09 1.87 -21.82
CA LEU A 302 -0.48 3.09 -21.31
C LEU A 302 0.53 2.86 -20.17
N CYS A 303 0.51 1.70 -19.53
CA CYS A 303 1.48 1.27 -18.53
C CYS A 303 2.48 0.26 -19.11
#